data_0dba0041c0d23c5d3cab28bb8d61ef6e
#
_entry.id   0dba0041c0d23c5d3cab28bb8d61ef6e
#
_cell.length_a   1.000
_cell.length_b   1.000
_cell.length_c   1.000
_cell.angle_alpha   90.00
_cell.angle_beta   90.00
_cell.angle_gamma   90.00
#
_symmetry.space_group_name_H-M   'P 1'
#
loop_
_entity.id
_entity.type
_entity.pdbx_description
1 polymer ?
#
loop_
_entity_poly.entity_id
_entity_poly.type
_entity_poly.pdbx_seq_one_letter_code
_entity_poly.pdbx_strand_id
1 'polypeptide(L)'
;MASSGSAYLLLDVAGTACALPRSAVAEILPLPDLHTPPAAGGWLLGFLNLGGAPIPVIDLATLLGLRPAVAAPGLYAHLALMQGEAVAYLVDRVADLMTVPDSAIRQAEEADTLNGCVAAELVLGERLVHALAPERLLTAQERIRVDALTRAAAERLAALPHSV
;
A
#
# COMPACT_ATOMS: atom_id res chain seq x y z
N MET A 1 30.89 -16.74 -0.74
CA MET A 1 29.91 -16.23 -1.72
C MET A 1 28.79 -15.52 -0.98
N ALA A 2 28.45 -14.35 -1.45
CA ALA A 2 27.32 -13.65 -0.88
C ALA A 2 26.03 -14.45 -1.16
N SER A 3 25.23 -14.72 -0.13
CA SER A 3 23.94 -15.33 -0.32
C SER A 3 23.01 -14.34 -1.05
N SER A 4 22.38 -14.80 -2.11
CA SER A 4 21.36 -14.01 -2.81
C SER A 4 20.16 -13.85 -1.91
N GLY A 5 19.63 -12.64 -1.87
CA GLY A 5 18.47 -12.32 -1.07
C GLY A 5 17.83 -11.03 -1.56
N SER A 6 16.63 -10.78 -1.11
CA SER A 6 15.85 -9.61 -1.45
C SER A 6 15.40 -8.90 -0.18
N ALA A 7 15.43 -7.57 -0.20
CA ALA A 7 14.96 -6.78 0.93
C ALA A 7 13.45 -6.58 0.86
N TYR A 8 12.79 -6.82 1.98
CA TYR A 8 11.34 -6.68 2.12
C TYR A 8 11.00 -5.85 3.35
N LEU A 9 9.95 -5.05 3.22
CA LEU A 9 9.26 -4.44 4.34
C LEU A 9 8.17 -5.40 4.80
N LEU A 10 8.24 -5.81 6.07
CA LEU A 10 7.24 -6.66 6.67
C LEU A 10 6.14 -5.80 7.26
N LEU A 11 4.91 -6.12 6.93
CA LEU A 11 3.73 -5.30 7.24
C LEU A 11 2.69 -6.16 7.94
N ASP A 12 1.95 -5.53 8.85
CA ASP A 12 0.70 -6.09 9.36
C ASP A 12 -0.45 -5.40 8.63
N VAL A 13 -1.29 -6.21 8.01
CA VAL A 13 -2.46 -5.76 7.25
C VAL A 13 -3.67 -6.53 7.78
N ALA A 14 -4.42 -5.91 8.68
CA ALA A 14 -5.58 -6.50 9.36
C ALA A 14 -5.26 -7.87 10.00
N GLY A 15 -4.12 -7.97 10.66
CA GLY A 15 -3.66 -9.20 11.31
C GLY A 15 -2.98 -10.21 10.37
N THR A 16 -2.92 -9.92 9.08
CA THR A 16 -2.26 -10.78 8.10
C THR A 16 -0.85 -10.28 7.83
N ALA A 17 0.14 -11.17 7.94
CA ALA A 17 1.53 -10.83 7.67
C ALA A 17 1.76 -10.72 6.16
N CYS A 18 2.10 -9.52 5.72
CA CYS A 18 2.37 -9.21 4.33
C CYS A 18 3.75 -8.58 4.20
N ALA A 19 4.25 -8.49 2.98
CA ALA A 19 5.51 -7.82 2.69
C ALA A 19 5.44 -7.08 1.36
N LEU A 20 6.17 -5.99 1.27
CA LEU A 20 6.41 -5.29 0.01
C LEU A 20 7.91 -5.30 -0.30
N PRO A 21 8.30 -5.50 -1.56
CA PRO A 21 9.70 -5.34 -1.93
C PRO A 21 10.19 -3.95 -1.52
N ARG A 22 11.34 -3.88 -0.86
CA ARG A 22 11.89 -2.58 -0.42
C ARG A 22 12.05 -1.61 -1.59
N SER A 23 12.43 -2.13 -2.75
CA SER A 23 12.62 -1.32 -3.97
C SER A 23 11.32 -0.71 -4.50
N ALA A 24 10.17 -1.25 -4.14
CA ALA A 24 8.87 -0.74 -4.57
C ALA A 24 8.36 0.41 -3.71
N VAL A 25 8.98 0.67 -2.57
CA VAL A 25 8.54 1.67 -1.60
C VAL A 25 9.54 2.82 -1.58
N ALA A 26 9.06 4.03 -1.89
CA ALA A 26 9.89 5.23 -1.86
C ALA A 26 10.15 5.67 -0.41
N GLU A 27 9.10 5.68 0.41
CA GLU A 27 9.18 6.21 1.77
C GLU A 27 8.04 5.66 2.62
N ILE A 28 8.30 5.52 3.92
CA ILE A 28 7.27 5.23 4.91
C ILE A 28 6.97 6.53 5.64
N LEU A 29 5.70 6.91 5.67
CA LEU A 29 5.23 8.14 6.26
C LEU A 29 4.28 7.85 7.42
N PRO A 30 4.31 8.66 8.48
CA PRO A 30 3.23 8.63 9.46
C PRO A 30 1.94 9.07 8.80
N LEU A 31 0.81 8.58 9.29
CA LEU A 31 -0.49 8.95 8.73
C LEU A 31 -0.81 10.41 9.06
N PRO A 32 -0.87 11.31 8.07
CA PRO A 32 -1.26 12.70 8.29
C PRO A 32 -2.77 12.85 8.16
N ASP A 33 -3.26 14.07 8.35
CA ASP A 33 -4.62 14.40 7.99
C ASP A 33 -4.80 14.30 6.47
N LEU A 34 -5.86 13.63 6.05
CA LEU A 34 -6.15 13.40 4.65
C LEU A 34 -7.30 14.30 4.18
N HIS A 35 -7.21 14.77 2.95
CA HIS A 35 -8.32 15.39 2.28
C HIS A 35 -9.26 14.28 1.80
N THR A 36 -10.51 14.30 2.29
CA THR A 36 -11.49 13.26 1.99
C THR A 36 -12.65 13.87 1.21
N PRO A 37 -12.62 13.83 -0.13
CA PRO A 37 -13.75 14.32 -0.93
C PRO A 37 -14.93 13.36 -0.83
N PRO A 38 -16.16 13.82 -1.15
CA PRO A 38 -17.35 12.97 -1.09
C PRO A 38 -17.29 11.72 -1.97
N ALA A 39 -16.49 11.76 -3.03
CA ALA A 39 -16.30 10.62 -3.92
C ALA A 39 -15.37 9.54 -3.36
N ALA A 40 -14.60 9.85 -2.30
CA ALA A 40 -13.77 8.86 -1.63
C ALA A 40 -14.65 7.93 -0.80
N GLY A 41 -14.24 6.69 -0.68
CA GLY A 41 -14.95 5.68 0.09
C GLY A 41 -14.46 4.28 -0.27
N GLY A 42 -14.92 3.29 0.48
CA GLY A 42 -14.43 1.93 0.34
C GLY A 42 -12.95 1.85 0.70
N TRP A 43 -12.13 1.37 -0.22
CA TRP A 43 -10.68 1.27 -0.01
C TRP A 43 -9.93 2.59 -0.25
N LEU A 44 -10.54 3.58 -0.91
CA LEU A 44 -9.93 4.91 -1.08
C LEU A 44 -10.28 5.80 0.11
N LEU A 45 -9.28 6.07 0.96
CA LEU A 45 -9.46 6.86 2.18
C LEU A 45 -9.54 8.35 1.92
N GLY A 46 -8.76 8.83 0.98
CA GLY A 46 -8.65 10.24 0.69
C GLY A 46 -7.34 10.53 -0.02
N PHE A 47 -6.87 11.77 0.12
CA PHE A 47 -5.67 12.23 -0.56
C PHE A 47 -4.71 12.88 0.42
N LEU A 48 -3.45 12.52 0.28
CA LEU A 48 -2.32 13.16 0.95
C LEU A 48 -1.85 14.32 0.07
N ASN A 49 -1.68 15.50 0.64
CA ASN A 49 -1.07 16.63 -0.07
C ASN A 49 0.45 16.54 0.09
N LEU A 50 1.13 16.17 -0.98
CA LEU A 50 2.59 16.07 -1.00
C LEU A 50 3.15 17.15 -1.91
N GLY A 51 3.60 18.26 -1.32
CA GLY A 51 4.17 19.37 -2.08
C GLY A 51 3.19 20.02 -3.07
N GLY A 52 1.90 20.04 -2.75
CA GLY A 52 0.86 20.61 -3.62
C GLY A 52 0.22 19.60 -4.57
N ALA A 53 0.71 18.38 -4.62
CA ALA A 53 0.13 17.31 -5.45
C ALA A 53 -0.69 16.35 -4.59
N PRO A 54 -1.94 16.04 -4.95
CA PRO A 54 -2.72 15.05 -4.23
C PRO A 54 -2.24 13.65 -4.57
N ILE A 55 -1.94 12.87 -3.54
CA ILE A 55 -1.56 11.47 -3.67
C ILE A 55 -2.70 10.63 -3.10
N PRO A 56 -3.32 9.73 -3.86
CA PRO A 56 -4.39 8.88 -3.34
C PRO A 56 -3.85 7.94 -2.26
N VAL A 57 -4.61 7.85 -1.17
CA VAL A 57 -4.31 6.97 -0.04
C VAL A 57 -5.32 5.84 -0.01
N ILE A 58 -4.82 4.64 -0.13
CA ILE A 58 -5.62 3.42 -0.26
C ILE A 58 -5.40 2.55 0.96
N ASP A 59 -6.50 2.12 1.59
CA ASP A 59 -6.43 1.15 2.69
C ASP A 59 -6.14 -0.24 2.12
N LEU A 60 -4.94 -0.73 2.34
CA LEU A 60 -4.49 -1.99 1.79
C LEU A 60 -5.34 -3.16 2.27
N ALA A 61 -5.73 -3.17 3.54
CA ALA A 61 -6.55 -4.25 4.10
C ALA A 61 -7.91 -4.34 3.42
N THR A 62 -8.57 -3.21 3.19
CA THR A 62 -9.86 -3.19 2.51
C THR A 62 -9.72 -3.58 1.03
N LEU A 63 -8.67 -3.10 0.37
CA LEU A 63 -8.38 -3.44 -1.03
C LEU A 63 -8.16 -4.94 -1.20
N LEU A 64 -7.45 -5.57 -0.28
CA LEU A 64 -7.18 -7.01 -0.32
C LEU A 64 -8.34 -7.86 0.20
N GLY A 65 -9.42 -7.24 0.65
CA GLY A 65 -10.57 -7.96 1.18
C GLY A 65 -10.37 -8.53 2.58
N LEU A 66 -9.40 -8.03 3.33
CA LEU A 66 -9.08 -8.51 4.67
C LEU A 66 -9.96 -7.87 5.75
N ARG A 67 -10.61 -6.76 5.44
CA ARG A 67 -11.65 -6.16 6.26
C ARG A 67 -12.65 -5.40 5.37
N PRO A 68 -13.95 -5.32 5.79
CA PRO A 68 -14.99 -4.78 4.91
C PRO A 68 -14.95 -3.26 4.74
N ALA A 69 -14.50 -2.53 5.73
CA ALA A 69 -14.45 -1.08 5.71
C ALA A 69 -13.41 -0.56 6.67
N VAL A 70 -12.95 0.66 6.43
CA VAL A 70 -11.98 1.31 7.30
C VAL A 70 -12.67 1.74 8.58
N ALA A 71 -12.27 1.13 9.70
CA ALA A 71 -12.42 1.73 11.01
C ALA A 71 -11.37 2.84 11.16
N ALA A 72 -11.43 3.62 12.24
CA ALA A 72 -10.38 4.60 12.50
C ALA A 72 -9.01 3.93 12.51
N PRO A 73 -8.01 4.49 11.80
CA PRO A 73 -6.68 3.90 11.78
C PRO A 73 -6.09 3.79 13.20
N GLY A 74 -5.37 2.70 13.44
CA GLY A 74 -4.71 2.48 14.71
C GLY A 74 -3.49 3.38 14.91
N LEU A 75 -2.93 3.33 16.13
CA LEU A 75 -1.78 4.15 16.52
C LEU A 75 -0.53 3.86 15.69
N TYR A 76 -0.40 2.65 15.18
CA TYR A 76 0.79 2.21 14.45
C TYR A 76 0.62 2.24 12.93
N ALA A 77 -0.49 2.80 12.45
CA ALA A 77 -0.75 2.90 11.03
C ALA A 77 0.23 3.85 10.35
N HIS A 78 0.74 3.42 9.21
CA HIS A 78 1.68 4.18 8.39
C HIS A 78 1.29 4.10 6.93
N LEU A 79 1.80 5.04 6.15
CA LEU A 79 1.64 5.04 4.70
C LEU A 79 2.91 4.55 4.03
N ALA A 80 2.76 3.62 3.10
CA ALA A 80 3.82 3.23 2.19
C ALA A 80 3.65 4.01 0.89
N LEU A 81 4.46 5.05 0.71
CA LEU A 81 4.50 5.81 -0.54
C LEU A 81 5.26 5.00 -1.57
N MET A 82 4.62 4.70 -2.69
CA MET A 82 5.19 3.80 -3.67
C MET A 82 6.21 4.48 -4.58
N GLN A 83 7.22 3.73 -4.97
CA GLN A 83 8.24 4.18 -5.90
C GLN A 83 7.71 4.10 -7.33
N GLY A 84 7.85 5.19 -8.09
CA GLY A 84 7.46 5.22 -9.50
C GLY A 84 5.95 5.26 -9.76
N GLU A 85 5.15 5.37 -8.72
CA GLU A 85 3.69 5.37 -8.80
C GLU A 85 3.16 6.35 -7.76
N ALA A 86 2.28 7.25 -8.18
CA ALA A 86 1.73 8.27 -7.29
C ALA A 86 0.57 7.69 -6.47
N VAL A 87 0.88 6.81 -5.54
CA VAL A 87 -0.09 6.17 -4.65
C VAL A 87 0.58 5.84 -3.32
N ALA A 88 -0.19 5.92 -2.24
CA ALA A 88 0.24 5.49 -0.91
C ALA A 88 -0.74 4.47 -0.36
N TYR A 89 -0.22 3.41 0.23
CA TYR A 89 -1.03 2.38 0.86
C TYR A 89 -0.96 2.50 2.37
N LEU A 90 -2.13 2.54 3.01
CA LEU A 90 -2.23 2.49 4.46
C LEU A 90 -2.06 1.04 4.92
N VAL A 91 -1.13 0.83 5.82
CA VAL A 91 -0.92 -0.44 6.51
C VAL A 91 -1.12 -0.25 8.01
N ASP A 92 -1.54 -1.30 8.72
CA ASP A 92 -1.82 -1.19 10.14
C ASP A 92 -0.55 -1.05 10.97
N ARG A 93 0.55 -1.63 10.49
CA ARG A 93 1.86 -1.52 11.13
C ARG A 93 2.97 -1.90 10.15
N VAL A 94 4.08 -1.19 10.22
CA VAL A 94 5.34 -1.62 9.60
C VAL A 94 6.13 -2.37 10.67
N ALA A 95 6.28 -3.67 10.50
CA ALA A 95 6.85 -4.53 11.53
C ALA A 95 8.37 -4.59 11.48
N ASP A 96 8.94 -4.67 10.28
CA ASP A 96 10.39 -4.83 10.12
C ASP A 96 10.83 -4.54 8.68
N LEU A 97 12.12 -4.36 8.52
CA LEU A 97 12.80 -4.36 7.21
C LEU A 97 13.87 -5.44 7.28
N MET A 98 13.80 -6.41 6.39
CA MET A 98 14.77 -7.50 6.42
C MET A 98 15.14 -7.99 5.02
N THR A 99 16.33 -8.56 4.91
CA THR A 99 16.77 -9.28 3.73
C THR A 99 16.37 -10.74 3.88
N VAL A 100 15.57 -11.23 2.92
CA VAL A 100 15.08 -12.60 2.92
C VAL A 100 15.91 -13.39 1.93
N PRO A 101 16.57 -14.50 2.34
CA PRO A 101 17.35 -15.30 1.43
C PRO A 101 16.46 -15.97 0.38
N ASP A 102 16.99 -16.18 -0.81
CA ASP A 102 16.23 -16.77 -1.91
C ASP A 102 15.66 -18.14 -1.54
N SER A 103 16.35 -18.90 -0.70
CA SER A 103 15.86 -20.20 -0.22
C SER A 103 14.60 -20.12 0.61
N ALA A 104 14.26 -18.97 1.16
CA ALA A 104 13.05 -18.75 1.95
C ALA A 104 11.91 -18.15 1.12
N ILE A 105 12.14 -17.90 -0.15
CA ILE A 105 11.15 -17.30 -1.06
C ILE A 105 10.56 -18.39 -1.92
N ARG A 106 9.25 -18.59 -1.84
CA ARG A 106 8.52 -19.54 -2.68
C ARG A 106 7.61 -18.79 -3.62
N GLN A 107 7.49 -19.29 -4.85
CA GLN A 107 6.53 -18.73 -5.79
C GLN A 107 5.10 -19.00 -5.30
N ALA A 108 4.23 -17.99 -5.33
CA ALA A 108 2.87 -18.13 -4.90
C ALA A 108 2.04 -18.89 -5.94
N GLU A 109 1.16 -19.76 -5.46
CA GLU A 109 0.16 -20.42 -6.31
C GLU A 109 -1.07 -19.51 -6.42
N GLU A 110 -1.69 -19.46 -7.59
CA GLU A 110 -2.84 -18.59 -7.84
C GLU A 110 -3.99 -18.79 -6.85
N ALA A 111 -4.22 -20.01 -6.40
CA ALA A 111 -5.31 -20.33 -5.49
C ALA A 111 -5.13 -19.73 -4.08
N ASP A 112 -3.90 -19.41 -3.69
CA ASP A 112 -3.59 -18.94 -2.35
C ASP A 112 -3.34 -17.43 -2.30
N THR A 113 -3.60 -16.72 -3.40
CA THR A 113 -3.28 -15.29 -3.49
C THR A 113 -4.45 -14.42 -3.04
N LEU A 114 -4.13 -13.35 -2.30
CA LEU A 114 -5.09 -12.34 -1.90
C LEU A 114 -5.54 -11.55 -3.15
N ASN A 115 -6.65 -11.95 -3.75
CA ASN A 115 -7.16 -11.39 -5.00
C ASN A 115 -6.13 -11.36 -6.15
N GLY A 116 -5.24 -12.36 -6.19
CA GLY A 116 -4.18 -12.40 -7.19
C GLY A 116 -3.02 -11.45 -6.96
N CYS A 117 -2.92 -10.86 -5.78
CA CYS A 117 -1.91 -9.84 -5.47
C CYS A 117 -0.62 -10.40 -4.87
N VAL A 118 -0.57 -11.69 -4.52
CA VAL A 118 0.61 -12.29 -3.91
C VAL A 118 1.56 -12.80 -4.99
N ALA A 119 2.78 -12.25 -5.02
CA ALA A 119 3.81 -12.68 -5.95
C ALA A 119 4.61 -13.86 -5.42
N ALA A 120 4.80 -13.92 -4.10
CA ALA A 120 5.62 -14.96 -3.47
C ALA A 120 5.20 -15.14 -2.02
N GLU A 121 5.62 -16.28 -1.45
CA GLU A 121 5.46 -16.57 -0.03
C GLU A 121 6.84 -16.59 0.61
N LEU A 122 6.99 -15.85 1.71
CA LEU A 122 8.23 -15.82 2.47
C LEU A 122 8.09 -16.76 3.66
N VAL A 123 8.98 -17.73 3.75
CA VAL A 123 9.00 -18.69 4.86
C VAL A 123 10.01 -18.21 5.88
N LEU A 124 9.54 -17.61 6.95
CA LEU A 124 10.38 -17.02 8.01
C LEU A 124 10.19 -17.79 9.30
N GLY A 125 10.98 -18.86 9.48
CA GLY A 125 10.80 -19.77 10.59
C GLY A 125 9.47 -20.52 10.46
N GLU A 126 8.60 -20.37 11.44
CA GLU A 126 7.24 -20.95 11.42
C GLU A 126 6.20 -20.01 10.80
N ARG A 127 6.61 -18.80 10.41
CA ARG A 127 5.72 -17.80 9.86
C ARG A 127 5.72 -17.84 8.35
N LEU A 128 4.55 -17.66 7.78
CA LEU A 128 4.36 -17.47 6.34
C LEU A 128 3.94 -16.02 6.11
N VAL A 129 4.70 -15.33 5.27
CA VAL A 129 4.46 -13.92 4.95
C VAL A 129 4.15 -13.79 3.47
N HIS A 130 3.05 -13.12 3.14
CA HIS A 130 2.62 -12.93 1.75
C HIS A 130 3.34 -11.73 1.14
N ALA A 131 4.27 -11.98 0.23
CA ALA A 131 4.95 -10.92 -0.52
C ALA A 131 4.05 -10.44 -1.64
N LEU A 132 3.61 -9.20 -1.56
CA LEU A 132 2.65 -8.61 -2.50
C LEU A 132 3.36 -8.15 -3.78
N ALA A 133 2.65 -8.27 -4.90
CA ALA A 133 3.08 -7.72 -6.18
C ALA A 133 2.49 -6.31 -6.33
N PRO A 134 3.30 -5.24 -6.20
CA PRO A 134 2.76 -3.88 -6.23
C PRO A 134 1.97 -3.56 -7.50
N GLU A 135 2.39 -4.10 -8.63
CA GLU A 135 1.74 -3.88 -9.92
C GLU A 135 0.36 -4.54 -10.04
N ARG A 136 0.04 -5.48 -9.14
CA ARG A 136 -1.24 -6.19 -9.15
C ARG A 136 -2.20 -5.73 -8.06
N LEU A 137 -1.80 -4.79 -7.22
CA LEU A 137 -2.65 -4.33 -6.11
C LEU A 137 -3.92 -3.65 -6.63
N LEU A 138 -3.79 -2.82 -7.65
CA LEU A 138 -4.92 -2.19 -8.32
C LEU A 138 -5.16 -2.84 -9.68
N THR A 139 -6.42 -3.14 -9.97
CA THR A 139 -6.82 -3.55 -11.31
C THR A 139 -6.71 -2.36 -12.27
N ALA A 140 -6.76 -2.62 -13.58
CA ALA A 140 -6.75 -1.55 -14.57
C ALA A 140 -7.93 -0.59 -14.39
N GLN A 141 -9.11 -1.12 -14.10
CA GLN A 141 -10.30 -0.30 -13.85
C GLN A 141 -10.16 0.53 -12.57
N GLU A 142 -9.62 -0.06 -11.52
CA GLU A 142 -9.35 0.66 -10.27
C GLU A 142 -8.35 1.79 -10.48
N ARG A 143 -7.30 1.57 -11.27
CA ARG A 143 -6.32 2.61 -11.61
C ARG A 143 -6.95 3.77 -12.36
N ILE A 144 -7.81 3.48 -13.33
CA ILE A 144 -8.53 4.51 -14.08
C ILE A 144 -9.38 5.35 -13.13
N ARG A 145 -10.11 4.70 -12.21
CA ARG A 145 -10.93 5.39 -11.22
C ARG A 145 -10.10 6.25 -10.27
N VAL A 146 -9.02 5.71 -9.75
CA VAL A 146 -8.11 6.44 -8.87
C VAL A 146 -7.51 7.64 -9.58
N ASP A 147 -7.05 7.48 -10.82
CA ASP A 147 -6.47 8.56 -11.60
C ASP A 147 -7.50 9.67 -11.88
N ALA A 148 -8.74 9.31 -12.17
CA ALA A 148 -9.81 10.27 -12.38
C ALA A 148 -10.13 11.08 -11.12
N LEU A 149 -10.22 10.39 -9.96
CA LEU A 149 -10.46 11.05 -8.68
C LEU A 149 -9.28 11.92 -8.25
N THR A 150 -8.06 11.48 -8.53
CA THR A 150 -6.84 12.24 -8.25
C THR A 150 -6.80 13.52 -9.09
N ARG A 151 -7.16 13.42 -10.35
CA ARG A 151 -7.24 14.58 -11.26
C ARG A 151 -8.28 15.59 -10.78
N ALA A 152 -9.44 15.11 -10.35
CA ALA A 152 -10.48 15.97 -9.78
C ALA A 152 -10.01 16.65 -8.49
N ALA A 153 -9.28 15.94 -7.64
CA ALA A 153 -8.70 16.50 -6.44
C ALA A 153 -7.64 17.57 -6.75
N ALA A 154 -6.82 17.35 -7.78
CA ALA A 154 -5.83 18.32 -8.23
C ALA A 154 -6.49 19.60 -8.74
N GLU A 155 -7.57 19.48 -9.49
CA GLU A 155 -8.33 20.64 -9.99
C GLU A 155 -8.92 21.45 -8.84
N ARG A 156 -9.45 20.78 -7.83
CA ARG A 156 -9.97 21.46 -6.62
C ARG A 156 -8.89 22.21 -5.87
N LEU A 157 -7.72 21.60 -5.69
CA LEU A 157 -6.60 22.25 -5.02
C LEU A 157 -6.11 23.48 -5.80
N ALA A 158 -6.06 23.38 -7.13
CA ALA A 158 -5.66 24.50 -7.99
C ALA A 158 -6.69 25.63 -7.97
N ALA A 159 -7.97 25.33 -7.72
CA ALA A 159 -9.04 26.31 -7.67
C ALA A 159 -9.17 27.01 -6.32
N LEU A 160 -8.51 26.49 -5.26
CA LEU A 160 -8.54 27.16 -3.97
C LEU A 160 -7.79 28.48 -4.01
N PRO A 161 -8.35 29.56 -3.42
CA PRO A 161 -7.63 30.83 -3.34
C PRO A 161 -6.34 30.62 -2.53
N HIS A 162 -5.24 31.13 -3.07
CA HIS A 162 -3.98 31.11 -2.33
C HIS A 162 -4.14 32.04 -1.13
N SER A 163 -4.05 31.47 0.08
CA SER A 163 -3.99 32.27 1.29
C SER A 163 -2.68 33.01 1.32
N VAL A 164 -2.77 34.28 1.45
CA VAL A 164 -1.61 35.18 1.54
C VAL A 164 -1.14 35.23 3.00
#